data_f2ee9216dbcc2bf988a74b22be181a83
#
_entry.id   f2ee9216dbcc2bf988a74b22be181a83
#
_cell.length_a   1.000
_cell.length_b   1.000
_cell.length_c   1.000
_cell.angle_alpha   90.00
_cell.angle_beta   90.00
_cell.angle_gamma   90.00
#
_symmetry.space_group_name_H-M   'P 1'
#
loop_
_entity.id
_entity.type
_entity.pdbx_description
1 polymer ?
#
loop_
_entity_poly.entity_id
_entity_poly.type
_entity_poly.pdbx_seq_one_letter_code
_entity_poly.pdbx_strand_id
1 'polypeptide(L)'
;MNNSIQVISKYALDGKTAERAQALRASALAAKLTLESGSGKGNDFLGWLHLPSSIDEQQLSAIEKSAAQLRSECEYVISIGIGGSYLGAKAVIEALSDHFAAYKSSNGPKVLFAGSNIGEDYLYDMMDLVRGHKFGIIVISKSGTTTEPAIAFRLFKEMLEKQEGKEFAQRNIVAITDARRGALRGLATQEGYATFVIPDNVGGRFSVLTPVGLLPIAVAGFDIRALVAGAVEMEQGDDEQVLEYAITRNALYQDGKKIEILANFTPRLHFLAEWWKQLYGESEGKDHKGIFPASVDFTTDLHSMGQMIQDGERTLFETVLSVGDQEHEVIIPRDEEDLDGLNYIAGKNVDYVNKMAELGTRLAHVDGGVPNLIITIPALTERFVGQLIYFFEKACGVSGYMLGVNPFDQPGVEAYKKNMFALLEKPGHEQATAQIKARLKN
;
A
#
# COMPACT_ATOMS: atom_id res chain seq x y z
N MET A 1 4.61 27.05 5.46
CA MET A 1 4.30 25.61 5.59
C MET A 1 5.19 24.87 4.61
N ASN A 2 5.84 23.80 5.04
CA ASN A 2 6.59 22.95 4.10
C ASN A 2 5.63 22.39 3.07
N ASN A 3 5.98 22.47 1.80
CA ASN A 3 5.11 22.06 0.69
C ASN A 3 5.47 20.65 0.17
N SER A 4 6.19 19.88 0.99
CA SER A 4 6.64 18.52 0.69
C SER A 4 6.83 17.69 1.96
N ILE A 5 6.91 16.39 1.78
CA ILE A 5 7.27 15.41 2.81
C ILE A 5 8.66 15.72 3.36
N GLN A 6 8.84 15.56 4.68
CA GLN A 6 10.12 15.74 5.34
C GLN A 6 10.43 14.55 6.24
N VAL A 7 11.68 14.11 6.27
CA VAL A 7 12.19 13.09 7.18
C VAL A 7 12.98 13.76 8.31
N ILE A 8 12.68 13.40 9.54
CA ILE A 8 13.37 13.89 10.72
C ILE A 8 13.98 12.69 11.45
N SER A 9 15.30 12.58 11.37
CA SER A 9 16.06 11.44 11.92
C SER A 9 16.70 11.71 13.29
N LYS A 10 16.66 12.94 13.80
CA LYS A 10 17.38 13.37 15.01
C LYS A 10 17.05 12.57 16.29
N TYR A 11 15.89 11.91 16.33
CA TYR A 11 15.49 11.06 17.46
C TYR A 11 15.82 9.57 17.23
N ALA A 12 16.32 9.22 16.04
CA ALA A 12 16.74 7.89 15.68
C ALA A 12 18.27 7.72 15.68
N LEU A 13 18.99 8.82 15.52
CA LEU A 13 20.44 8.83 15.38
C LEU A 13 21.09 9.39 16.66
N ASP A 14 21.60 8.51 17.51
CA ASP A 14 22.46 8.83 18.62
C ASP A 14 23.94 8.55 18.29
N GLY A 15 24.86 9.07 19.06
CA GLY A 15 26.31 8.84 19.05
C GLY A 15 26.83 7.92 17.92
N LYS A 16 26.96 6.63 18.19
CA LYS A 16 27.50 5.64 17.25
C LYS A 16 26.64 5.43 16.02
N THR A 17 25.31 5.48 16.17
CA THR A 17 24.38 5.32 15.05
C THR A 17 24.50 6.51 14.09
N ALA A 18 24.69 7.73 14.60
CA ALA A 18 24.94 8.92 13.79
C ALA A 18 26.26 8.84 13.00
N GLU A 19 27.35 8.38 13.64
CA GLU A 19 28.62 8.14 12.95
C GLU A 19 28.46 7.09 11.83
N ARG A 20 27.71 6.02 12.09
CA ARG A 20 27.43 4.98 11.10
C ARG A 20 26.58 5.51 9.94
N ALA A 21 25.55 6.29 10.22
CA ALA A 21 24.73 6.94 9.20
C ALA A 21 25.59 7.82 8.29
N GLN A 22 26.49 8.60 8.86
CA GLN A 22 27.45 9.41 8.08
C GLN A 22 28.35 8.54 7.21
N ALA A 23 28.87 7.43 7.73
CA ALA A 23 29.71 6.50 6.97
C ALA A 23 28.94 5.81 5.82
N LEU A 24 27.62 5.61 5.96
CA LEU A 24 26.78 4.99 4.93
C LEU A 24 26.40 5.94 3.79
N ARG A 25 26.61 7.25 3.91
CA ARG A 25 26.20 8.23 2.88
C ARG A 25 26.78 7.92 1.50
N ALA A 26 28.05 7.55 1.43
CA ALA A 26 28.68 7.17 0.15
C ALA A 26 28.05 5.90 -0.46
N SER A 27 27.72 4.92 0.37
CA SER A 27 27.03 3.70 -0.06
C SER A 27 25.60 3.97 -0.54
N ALA A 28 24.87 4.86 0.13
CA ALA A 28 23.53 5.27 -0.27
C ALA A 28 23.53 6.01 -1.61
N LEU A 29 24.50 6.91 -1.83
CA LEU A 29 24.67 7.60 -3.11
C LEU A 29 25.02 6.61 -4.24
N ALA A 30 25.86 5.61 -3.97
CA ALA A 30 26.18 4.55 -4.92
C ALA A 30 24.96 3.68 -5.22
N ALA A 31 24.15 3.32 -4.22
CA ALA A 31 22.90 2.59 -4.37
C ALA A 31 21.88 3.37 -5.21
N LYS A 32 21.73 4.68 -4.94
CA LYS A 32 20.90 5.59 -5.73
C LYS A 32 21.35 5.61 -7.20
N LEU A 33 22.65 5.79 -7.44
CA LEU A 33 23.20 5.80 -8.80
C LEU A 33 22.97 4.45 -9.51
N THR A 34 23.09 3.33 -8.78
CA THR A 34 22.81 1.98 -9.30
C THR A 34 21.34 1.84 -9.72
N LEU A 35 20.41 2.39 -8.91
CA LEU A 35 18.98 2.42 -9.21
C LEU A 35 18.70 3.26 -10.47
N GLU A 36 19.19 4.49 -10.51
CA GLU A 36 18.91 5.46 -11.58
C GLU A 36 19.57 5.08 -12.92
N SER A 37 20.75 4.49 -12.87
CA SER A 37 21.43 4.00 -14.09
C SER A 37 20.91 2.65 -14.58
N GLY A 38 20.06 1.98 -13.81
CA GLY A 38 19.56 0.64 -14.15
C GLY A 38 20.67 -0.42 -14.19
N SER A 39 21.78 -0.23 -13.49
CA SER A 39 22.91 -1.16 -13.51
C SER A 39 22.84 -2.26 -12.45
N GLY A 40 21.83 -2.22 -11.58
CA GLY A 40 21.66 -3.17 -10.48
C GLY A 40 20.88 -4.44 -10.85
N LYS A 41 20.85 -5.38 -9.91
CA LYS A 41 20.01 -6.59 -10.05
C LYS A 41 18.55 -6.20 -10.09
N GLY A 42 17.75 -6.84 -10.96
CA GLY A 42 16.32 -6.58 -11.12
C GLY A 42 15.99 -5.35 -11.96
N ASN A 43 16.95 -4.84 -12.74
CA ASN A 43 16.77 -3.71 -13.64
C ASN A 43 15.68 -3.90 -14.70
N ASP A 44 15.24 -5.13 -14.95
CA ASP A 44 14.09 -5.44 -15.80
C ASP A 44 12.75 -4.89 -15.24
N PHE A 45 12.73 -4.49 -13.97
CA PHE A 45 11.55 -4.04 -13.23
C PHE A 45 11.63 -2.58 -12.77
N LEU A 46 12.33 -1.72 -13.48
CA LEU A 46 12.49 -0.30 -13.17
C LEU A 46 11.50 0.63 -13.90
N GLY A 47 10.47 0.07 -14.53
CA GLY A 47 9.46 0.86 -15.24
C GLY A 47 8.67 1.84 -14.35
N TRP A 48 8.70 1.65 -13.03
CA TRP A 48 8.07 2.54 -12.06
C TRP A 48 8.89 3.82 -11.80
N LEU A 49 10.23 3.79 -12.00
CA LEU A 49 11.15 4.83 -11.58
C LEU A 49 10.88 6.19 -12.26
N HIS A 50 10.52 6.17 -13.53
CA HIS A 50 10.12 7.36 -14.30
C HIS A 50 8.67 7.30 -14.75
N LEU A 51 7.88 6.44 -14.10
CA LEU A 51 6.47 6.29 -14.43
C LEU A 51 5.68 7.59 -14.22
N PRO A 52 5.79 8.31 -13.07
CA PRO A 52 4.96 9.48 -12.84
C PRO A 52 5.08 10.52 -13.95
N SER A 53 6.29 10.90 -14.33
CA SER A 53 6.54 11.91 -15.38
C SER A 53 6.27 11.39 -16.81
N SER A 54 6.14 10.07 -16.99
CA SER A 54 5.85 9.45 -18.30
C SER A 54 4.37 9.21 -18.58
N ILE A 55 3.50 9.35 -17.57
CA ILE A 55 2.04 9.22 -17.75
C ILE A 55 1.54 10.40 -18.55
N ASP A 56 1.01 10.13 -19.74
CA ASP A 56 0.50 11.15 -20.63
C ASP A 56 -0.99 11.47 -20.39
N GLU A 57 -1.43 12.59 -20.98
CA GLU A 57 -2.81 13.06 -20.92
C GLU A 57 -3.81 12.04 -21.52
N GLN A 58 -3.41 11.32 -22.53
CA GLN A 58 -4.27 10.32 -23.17
C GLN A 58 -4.56 9.14 -22.23
N GLN A 59 -3.54 8.72 -21.49
CA GLN A 59 -3.65 7.63 -20.51
C GLN A 59 -4.55 8.03 -19.34
N LEU A 60 -4.34 9.22 -18.75
CA LEU A 60 -5.18 9.73 -17.67
C LEU A 60 -6.63 9.89 -18.11
N SER A 61 -6.86 10.52 -19.26
CA SER A 61 -8.20 10.70 -19.81
C SER A 61 -8.90 9.38 -20.12
N ALA A 62 -8.18 8.35 -20.57
CA ALA A 62 -8.74 7.01 -20.81
C ALA A 62 -9.19 6.34 -19.49
N ILE A 63 -8.38 6.47 -18.42
CA ILE A 63 -8.72 5.98 -17.08
C ILE A 63 -9.95 6.70 -16.53
N GLU A 64 -9.96 8.03 -16.59
CA GLU A 64 -11.08 8.86 -16.14
C GLU A 64 -12.38 8.55 -16.88
N LYS A 65 -12.30 8.35 -18.20
CA LYS A 65 -13.46 7.95 -19.01
C LYS A 65 -14.01 6.59 -18.58
N SER A 66 -13.13 5.62 -18.33
CA SER A 66 -13.55 4.29 -17.87
C SER A 66 -14.14 4.35 -16.45
N ALA A 67 -13.54 5.16 -15.59
CA ALA A 67 -14.06 5.41 -14.24
C ALA A 67 -15.44 6.08 -14.28
N ALA A 68 -15.62 7.11 -15.13
CA ALA A 68 -16.90 7.80 -15.31
C ALA A 68 -18.01 6.86 -15.78
N GLN A 69 -17.71 5.92 -16.69
CA GLN A 69 -18.65 4.89 -17.13
C GLN A 69 -19.13 4.04 -15.94
N LEU A 70 -18.21 3.47 -15.16
CA LEU A 70 -18.54 2.68 -13.97
C LEU A 70 -19.31 3.50 -12.94
N ARG A 71 -18.91 4.74 -12.71
CA ARG A 71 -19.57 5.65 -11.76
C ARG A 71 -20.98 6.03 -12.15
N SER A 72 -21.30 6.06 -13.43
CA SER A 72 -22.63 6.44 -13.92
C SER A 72 -23.63 5.28 -13.91
N GLU A 73 -23.18 4.04 -14.00
CA GLU A 73 -24.05 2.88 -14.14
C GLU A 73 -24.12 1.97 -12.90
N CYS A 74 -23.14 2.10 -11.96
CA CYS A 74 -22.99 1.15 -10.85
C CYS A 74 -23.18 1.82 -9.48
N GLU A 75 -23.77 1.08 -8.54
CA GLU A 75 -23.85 1.44 -7.12
C GLU A 75 -22.62 0.92 -6.35
N TYR A 76 -22.05 -0.18 -6.82
CA TYR A 76 -20.83 -0.78 -6.31
C TYR A 76 -19.86 -1.07 -7.45
N VAL A 77 -18.56 -0.99 -7.18
CA VAL A 77 -17.53 -1.52 -8.07
C VAL A 77 -16.61 -2.44 -7.29
N ILE A 78 -16.48 -3.68 -7.74
CA ILE A 78 -15.67 -4.68 -7.09
C ILE A 78 -14.30 -4.71 -7.78
N SER A 79 -13.27 -4.21 -7.10
CA SER A 79 -11.89 -4.32 -7.53
C SER A 79 -11.32 -5.67 -7.09
N ILE A 80 -11.02 -6.53 -8.05
CA ILE A 80 -10.59 -7.91 -7.83
C ILE A 80 -9.11 -8.03 -8.09
N GLY A 81 -8.33 -8.28 -7.05
CA GLY A 81 -6.88 -8.41 -7.11
C GLY A 81 -6.28 -8.88 -5.79
N ILE A 82 -4.99 -9.20 -5.79
CA ILE A 82 -4.25 -9.62 -4.59
C ILE A 82 -2.88 -8.93 -4.55
N GLY A 83 -2.32 -8.74 -3.36
CA GLY A 83 -1.03 -8.09 -3.17
C GLY A 83 -0.99 -6.71 -3.80
N GLY A 84 -0.01 -6.45 -4.68
CA GLY A 84 0.11 -5.16 -5.37
C GLY A 84 -1.04 -4.80 -6.31
N SER A 85 -1.86 -5.78 -6.72
CA SER A 85 -3.06 -5.52 -7.51
C SER A 85 -4.25 -5.02 -6.68
N TYR A 86 -4.08 -4.83 -5.37
CA TYR A 86 -5.14 -4.43 -4.45
C TYR A 86 -4.66 -3.42 -3.40
N LEU A 87 -3.52 -3.69 -2.72
CA LEU A 87 -3.10 -2.91 -1.54
C LEU A 87 -2.87 -1.43 -1.85
N GLY A 88 -2.21 -1.12 -2.96
CA GLY A 88 -1.92 0.27 -3.30
C GLY A 88 -3.17 1.11 -3.56
N ALA A 89 -4.12 0.59 -4.34
CA ALA A 89 -5.40 1.27 -4.57
C ALA A 89 -6.17 1.45 -3.25
N LYS A 90 -6.25 0.40 -2.43
CA LYS A 90 -6.92 0.45 -1.14
C LYS A 90 -6.26 1.45 -0.19
N ALA A 91 -4.94 1.49 -0.14
CA ALA A 91 -4.18 2.44 0.68
C ALA A 91 -4.54 3.90 0.35
N VAL A 92 -4.57 4.25 -0.94
CA VAL A 92 -4.92 5.61 -1.38
C VAL A 92 -6.39 5.92 -1.08
N ILE A 93 -7.30 5.02 -1.43
CA ILE A 93 -8.75 5.20 -1.20
C ILE A 93 -9.05 5.40 0.28
N GLU A 94 -8.50 4.55 1.17
CA GLU A 94 -8.73 4.67 2.62
C GLU A 94 -8.09 5.94 3.20
N ALA A 95 -6.87 6.30 2.75
CA ALA A 95 -6.19 7.51 3.22
C ALA A 95 -6.96 8.80 2.91
N LEU A 96 -7.69 8.83 1.80
CA LEU A 96 -8.42 9.99 1.31
C LEU A 96 -9.92 9.97 1.65
N SER A 97 -10.47 8.81 2.03
CA SER A 97 -11.90 8.65 2.31
C SER A 97 -12.28 9.17 3.70
N ASP A 98 -13.53 9.63 3.82
CA ASP A 98 -14.20 9.74 5.11
C ASP A 98 -14.29 8.35 5.77
N HIS A 99 -13.96 8.24 7.06
CA HIS A 99 -14.03 6.98 7.82
C HIS A 99 -15.39 6.27 7.75
N PHE A 100 -16.45 7.04 7.61
CA PHE A 100 -17.83 6.57 7.57
C PHE A 100 -18.46 6.67 6.19
N ALA A 101 -17.66 6.80 5.13
CA ALA A 101 -18.16 6.88 3.75
C ALA A 101 -19.09 5.72 3.36
N ALA A 102 -18.85 4.53 3.92
CA ALA A 102 -19.71 3.36 3.69
C ALA A 102 -21.16 3.55 4.16
N TYR A 103 -21.37 4.41 5.16
CA TYR A 103 -22.68 4.67 5.79
C TYR A 103 -23.33 5.97 5.32
N LYS A 104 -22.67 6.72 4.46
CA LYS A 104 -23.18 7.99 3.90
C LYS A 104 -23.62 7.80 2.44
N SER A 105 -24.52 8.64 1.97
CA SER A 105 -24.82 8.75 0.55
C SER A 105 -23.60 9.30 -0.19
N SER A 106 -23.27 8.72 -1.33
CA SER A 106 -22.15 9.12 -2.17
C SER A 106 -22.62 9.50 -3.58
N ASN A 107 -21.86 10.37 -4.25
CA ASN A 107 -22.10 10.74 -5.64
C ASN A 107 -21.50 9.73 -6.64
N GLY A 108 -21.22 8.51 -6.21
CA GLY A 108 -20.65 7.46 -7.04
C GLY A 108 -20.69 6.10 -6.33
N PRO A 109 -20.19 5.04 -6.98
CA PRO A 109 -20.20 3.70 -6.43
C PRO A 109 -19.28 3.58 -5.22
N LYS A 110 -19.62 2.65 -4.33
CA LYS A 110 -18.71 2.19 -3.28
C LYS A 110 -17.75 1.19 -3.89
N VAL A 111 -16.44 1.40 -3.71
CA VAL A 111 -15.42 0.46 -4.17
C VAL A 111 -15.21 -0.62 -3.12
N LEU A 112 -15.44 -1.87 -3.51
CA LEU A 112 -15.24 -3.06 -2.69
C LEU A 112 -14.01 -3.83 -3.21
N PHE A 113 -13.34 -4.58 -2.35
CA PHE A 113 -12.14 -5.33 -2.73
C PHE A 113 -12.35 -6.82 -2.52
N ALA A 114 -12.20 -7.61 -3.58
CA ALA A 114 -12.30 -9.07 -3.55
C ALA A 114 -11.04 -9.73 -4.12
N GLY A 115 -10.88 -11.04 -3.88
CA GLY A 115 -9.73 -11.80 -4.38
C GLY A 115 -8.42 -11.52 -3.64
N SER A 116 -8.45 -10.76 -2.57
CA SER A 116 -7.32 -10.58 -1.65
C SER A 116 -7.23 -11.69 -0.60
N ASN A 117 -8.26 -12.50 -0.50
CA ASN A 117 -8.37 -13.71 0.32
C ASN A 117 -9.34 -14.71 -0.34
N ILE A 118 -9.42 -15.91 0.23
CA ILE A 118 -10.35 -16.98 -0.19
C ILE A 118 -11.27 -17.41 0.97
N GLY A 119 -11.57 -16.47 1.88
CA GLY A 119 -12.53 -16.70 2.96
C GLY A 119 -13.94 -16.84 2.38
N GLU A 120 -14.59 -17.98 2.64
CA GLU A 120 -15.90 -18.30 2.08
C GLU A 120 -16.98 -17.32 2.57
N ASP A 121 -17.01 -17.05 3.88
CA ASP A 121 -17.97 -16.11 4.47
C ASP A 121 -17.76 -14.68 3.93
N TYR A 122 -16.50 -14.24 3.77
CA TYR A 122 -16.20 -12.92 3.19
C TYR A 122 -16.75 -12.76 1.77
N LEU A 123 -16.57 -13.79 0.93
CA LEU A 123 -17.11 -13.79 -0.43
C LEU A 123 -18.64 -13.86 -0.43
N TYR A 124 -19.23 -14.69 0.44
CA TYR A 124 -20.67 -14.80 0.59
C TYR A 124 -21.31 -13.48 1.01
N ASP A 125 -20.79 -12.84 2.06
CA ASP A 125 -21.29 -11.57 2.58
C ASP A 125 -21.21 -10.45 1.51
N MET A 126 -20.12 -10.43 0.73
CA MET A 126 -20.00 -9.46 -0.37
C MET A 126 -20.99 -9.75 -1.50
N MET A 127 -21.19 -11.03 -1.86
CA MET A 127 -22.20 -11.43 -2.84
C MET A 127 -23.62 -11.06 -2.38
N ASP A 128 -23.90 -11.24 -1.09
CA ASP A 128 -25.20 -10.87 -0.51
C ASP A 128 -25.40 -9.36 -0.52
N LEU A 129 -24.36 -8.58 -0.18
CA LEU A 129 -24.39 -7.12 -0.21
C LEU A 129 -24.71 -6.56 -1.60
N VAL A 130 -24.14 -7.12 -2.67
CA VAL A 130 -24.34 -6.60 -4.03
C VAL A 130 -25.55 -7.21 -4.75
N ARG A 131 -26.25 -8.14 -4.09
CA ARG A 131 -27.44 -8.79 -4.64
C ARG A 131 -28.56 -7.77 -4.86
N GLY A 132 -29.06 -7.68 -6.09
CA GLY A 132 -30.13 -6.75 -6.47
C GLY A 132 -29.65 -5.31 -6.67
N HIS A 133 -28.35 -5.05 -6.55
CA HIS A 133 -27.73 -3.77 -6.85
C HIS A 133 -26.92 -3.83 -8.14
N LYS A 134 -26.90 -2.76 -8.91
CA LYS A 134 -26.02 -2.65 -10.07
C LYS A 134 -24.58 -2.53 -9.63
N PHE A 135 -23.75 -3.46 -10.07
CA PHE A 135 -22.31 -3.41 -9.76
C PHE A 135 -21.44 -3.60 -11.00
N GLY A 136 -20.24 -3.04 -10.97
CA GLY A 136 -19.21 -3.24 -11.96
C GLY A 136 -18.02 -4.02 -11.39
N ILE A 137 -17.13 -4.47 -12.25
CA ILE A 137 -15.94 -5.24 -11.86
C ILE A 137 -14.70 -4.63 -12.50
N ILE A 138 -13.66 -4.41 -11.70
CA ILE A 138 -12.30 -4.17 -12.16
C ILE A 138 -11.48 -5.40 -11.80
N VAL A 139 -11.13 -6.23 -12.77
CA VAL A 139 -10.33 -7.43 -12.53
C VAL A 139 -8.88 -7.19 -12.91
N ILE A 140 -7.98 -7.38 -11.95
CA ILE A 140 -6.56 -7.03 -12.03
C ILE A 140 -5.70 -8.28 -11.84
N SER A 141 -5.16 -8.79 -12.94
CA SER A 141 -4.26 -9.94 -12.91
C SER A 141 -3.44 -10.01 -14.19
N LYS A 142 -2.11 -10.07 -14.07
CA LYS A 142 -1.21 -10.17 -15.23
C LYS A 142 -1.44 -11.47 -16.00
N SER A 143 -1.47 -12.60 -15.31
CA SER A 143 -1.68 -13.92 -15.93
C SER A 143 -3.16 -14.30 -16.10
N GLY A 144 -4.02 -13.82 -15.23
CA GLY A 144 -5.41 -14.25 -15.11
C GLY A 144 -5.59 -15.64 -14.45
N THR A 145 -4.52 -16.21 -13.90
CA THR A 145 -4.53 -17.56 -13.31
C THR A 145 -4.13 -17.60 -11.83
N THR A 146 -3.90 -16.44 -11.22
CA THR A 146 -3.71 -16.35 -9.77
C THR A 146 -5.00 -16.81 -9.10
N THR A 147 -4.91 -17.78 -8.20
CA THR A 147 -6.06 -18.56 -7.71
C THR A 147 -7.13 -17.69 -7.06
N GLU A 148 -6.72 -16.83 -6.13
CA GLU A 148 -7.62 -16.02 -5.30
C GLU A 148 -8.47 -15.05 -6.15
N PRO A 149 -7.88 -14.16 -6.98
CA PRO A 149 -8.66 -13.27 -7.85
C PRO A 149 -9.41 -14.03 -8.95
N ALA A 150 -8.91 -15.19 -9.42
CA ALA A 150 -9.61 -15.98 -10.44
C ALA A 150 -10.92 -16.59 -9.89
N ILE A 151 -10.90 -17.06 -8.64
CA ILE A 151 -12.12 -17.55 -7.94
C ILE A 151 -13.10 -16.40 -7.79
N ALA A 152 -12.69 -15.29 -7.21
CA ALA A 152 -13.55 -14.13 -7.01
C ALA A 152 -14.15 -13.63 -8.33
N PHE A 153 -13.33 -13.50 -9.38
CA PHE A 153 -13.80 -13.04 -10.67
C PHE A 153 -14.83 -14.00 -11.30
N ARG A 154 -14.61 -15.30 -11.20
CA ARG A 154 -15.57 -16.30 -11.70
C ARG A 154 -16.93 -16.17 -11.03
N LEU A 155 -16.95 -16.00 -9.71
CA LEU A 155 -18.19 -15.87 -8.92
C LEU A 155 -18.93 -14.58 -9.24
N PHE A 156 -18.25 -13.44 -9.18
CA PHE A 156 -18.88 -12.13 -9.41
C PHE A 156 -19.26 -11.90 -10.88
N LYS A 157 -18.46 -12.39 -11.83
CA LYS A 157 -18.83 -12.35 -13.26
C LYS A 157 -20.13 -13.13 -13.51
N GLU A 158 -20.24 -14.38 -13.02
CA GLU A 158 -21.43 -15.19 -13.18
C GLU A 158 -22.66 -14.51 -12.55
N MET A 159 -22.49 -13.96 -11.33
CA MET A 159 -23.55 -13.24 -10.64
C MET A 159 -24.02 -12.01 -11.42
N LEU A 160 -23.07 -11.20 -11.91
CA LEU A 160 -23.36 -9.99 -12.69
C LEU A 160 -24.11 -10.32 -13.97
N GLU A 161 -23.65 -11.33 -14.73
CA GLU A 161 -24.30 -11.76 -15.96
C GLU A 161 -25.72 -12.32 -15.75
N LYS A 162 -25.93 -13.03 -14.63
CA LYS A 162 -27.27 -13.54 -14.26
C LYS A 162 -28.21 -12.41 -13.84
N GLN A 163 -27.70 -11.40 -13.17
CA GLN A 163 -28.50 -10.31 -12.58
C GLN A 163 -28.82 -9.22 -13.61
N GLU A 164 -27.86 -8.77 -14.38
CA GLU A 164 -27.97 -7.62 -15.27
C GLU A 164 -27.85 -7.97 -16.77
N GLY A 165 -27.50 -9.20 -17.10
CA GLY A 165 -27.27 -9.65 -18.46
C GLY A 165 -25.87 -9.38 -19.00
N LYS A 166 -25.53 -10.07 -20.11
CA LYS A 166 -24.19 -10.02 -20.70
C LYS A 166 -23.80 -8.66 -21.25
N GLU A 167 -24.73 -7.90 -21.83
CA GLU A 167 -24.45 -6.57 -22.38
C GLU A 167 -24.06 -5.56 -21.30
N PHE A 168 -24.73 -5.60 -20.14
CA PHE A 168 -24.37 -4.78 -19.00
C PHE A 168 -23.00 -5.21 -18.45
N ALA A 169 -22.76 -6.50 -18.28
CA ALA A 169 -21.49 -7.03 -17.81
C ALA A 169 -20.34 -6.62 -18.76
N GLN A 170 -20.53 -6.72 -20.08
CA GLN A 170 -19.53 -6.30 -21.06
C GLN A 170 -19.10 -4.84 -20.90
N ARG A 171 -20.05 -3.93 -20.63
CA ARG A 171 -19.76 -2.51 -20.47
C ARG A 171 -19.16 -2.17 -19.11
N ASN A 172 -19.45 -2.97 -18.08
CA ASN A 172 -19.12 -2.67 -16.68
C ASN A 172 -18.07 -3.63 -16.07
N ILE A 173 -17.43 -4.47 -16.91
CA ILE A 173 -16.22 -5.20 -16.54
C ILE A 173 -15.04 -4.57 -17.25
N VAL A 174 -14.02 -4.18 -16.45
CA VAL A 174 -12.75 -3.67 -16.95
C VAL A 174 -11.64 -4.62 -16.53
N ALA A 175 -10.84 -5.09 -17.47
CA ALA A 175 -9.72 -5.98 -17.20
C ALA A 175 -8.38 -5.22 -17.27
N ILE A 176 -7.62 -5.24 -16.17
CA ILE A 176 -6.25 -4.71 -16.12
C ILE A 176 -5.32 -5.91 -16.12
N THR A 177 -4.60 -6.13 -17.23
CA THR A 177 -3.90 -7.39 -17.49
C THR A 177 -2.69 -7.20 -18.43
N ASP A 178 -2.03 -8.29 -18.80
CA ASP A 178 -0.95 -8.29 -19.80
C ASP A 178 -1.43 -7.72 -21.16
N ALA A 179 -0.52 -7.12 -21.89
CA ALA A 179 -0.83 -6.50 -23.19
C ALA A 179 -1.24 -7.52 -24.25
N ARG A 180 -0.68 -8.74 -24.23
CA ARG A 180 -0.75 -9.70 -25.36
C ARG A 180 -1.15 -11.12 -24.98
N ARG A 181 -0.88 -11.57 -23.76
CA ARG A 181 -0.97 -12.98 -23.34
C ARG A 181 -1.63 -13.13 -21.96
N GLY A 182 -1.93 -14.37 -21.62
CA GLY A 182 -2.58 -14.72 -20.36
C GLY A 182 -4.08 -14.99 -20.51
N ALA A 183 -4.63 -15.75 -19.57
CA ALA A 183 -6.03 -16.18 -19.59
C ALA A 183 -7.00 -14.99 -19.52
N LEU A 184 -6.68 -13.97 -18.71
CA LEU A 184 -7.54 -12.78 -18.59
C LEU A 184 -7.52 -11.94 -19.86
N ARG A 185 -6.36 -11.79 -20.55
CA ARG A 185 -6.29 -11.10 -21.84
C ARG A 185 -7.14 -11.81 -22.90
N GLY A 186 -7.03 -13.13 -22.99
CA GLY A 186 -7.85 -13.93 -23.91
C GLY A 186 -9.34 -13.75 -23.65
N LEU A 187 -9.75 -13.89 -22.40
CA LEU A 187 -11.15 -13.70 -22.00
C LEU A 187 -11.66 -12.28 -22.28
N ALA A 188 -10.89 -11.25 -21.91
CA ALA A 188 -11.28 -9.85 -22.12
C ALA A 188 -11.45 -9.53 -23.62
N THR A 189 -10.60 -10.11 -24.48
CA THR A 189 -10.72 -9.97 -25.93
C THR A 189 -11.96 -10.68 -26.46
N GLN A 190 -12.23 -11.90 -26.00
CA GLN A 190 -13.38 -12.69 -26.40
C GLN A 190 -14.71 -12.03 -26.02
N GLU A 191 -14.80 -11.54 -24.78
CA GLU A 191 -16.03 -10.94 -24.23
C GLU A 191 -16.16 -9.44 -24.57
N GLY A 192 -15.10 -8.81 -25.12
CA GLY A 192 -15.11 -7.39 -25.51
C GLY A 192 -15.04 -6.43 -24.34
N TYR A 193 -14.41 -6.81 -23.22
CA TYR A 193 -14.23 -5.93 -22.07
C TYR A 193 -13.26 -4.79 -22.38
N ALA A 194 -13.49 -3.62 -21.78
CA ALA A 194 -12.49 -2.56 -21.74
C ALA A 194 -11.22 -3.06 -21.03
N THR A 195 -10.05 -2.68 -21.54
CA THR A 195 -8.79 -3.18 -20.99
C THR A 195 -7.77 -2.09 -20.77
N PHE A 196 -6.98 -2.24 -19.69
CA PHE A 196 -5.74 -1.52 -19.46
C PHE A 196 -4.58 -2.49 -19.32
N VAL A 197 -3.38 -2.00 -19.57
CA VAL A 197 -2.16 -2.82 -19.56
C VAL A 197 -1.44 -2.68 -18.23
N ILE A 198 -1.03 -3.82 -17.65
CA ILE A 198 -0.03 -3.87 -16.60
C ILE A 198 1.34 -3.84 -17.28
N PRO A 199 2.17 -2.81 -17.09
CA PRO A 199 3.49 -2.77 -17.70
C PRO A 199 4.35 -3.98 -17.32
N ASP A 200 5.08 -4.54 -18.29
CA ASP A 200 5.88 -5.75 -18.06
C ASP A 200 7.04 -5.50 -17.08
N ASN A 201 7.56 -4.30 -17.09
CA ASN A 201 8.70 -3.84 -16.32
C ASN A 201 8.33 -3.15 -14.99
N VAL A 202 7.07 -3.30 -14.52
CA VAL A 202 6.61 -2.80 -13.20
C VAL A 202 6.21 -3.98 -12.33
N GLY A 203 6.85 -4.11 -11.16
CA GLY A 203 6.48 -5.10 -10.15
C GLY A 203 5.16 -4.75 -9.46
N GLY A 204 4.42 -5.75 -8.95
CA GLY A 204 3.10 -5.53 -8.35
C GLY A 204 3.09 -4.49 -7.22
N ARG A 205 4.05 -4.53 -6.29
CA ARG A 205 4.15 -3.60 -5.16
C ARG A 205 4.58 -2.18 -5.53
N PHE A 206 5.03 -1.96 -6.78
CA PHE A 206 5.40 -0.67 -7.38
C PHE A 206 4.35 -0.18 -8.40
N SER A 207 3.14 -0.75 -8.42
CA SER A 207 2.18 -0.53 -9.50
C SER A 207 1.06 0.46 -9.18
N VAL A 208 1.10 1.14 -8.03
CA VAL A 208 0.02 2.06 -7.59
C VAL A 208 -0.27 3.13 -8.64
N LEU A 209 0.76 3.71 -9.24
CA LEU A 209 0.66 4.78 -10.24
C LEU A 209 0.46 4.27 -11.68
N THR A 210 0.26 2.96 -11.86
CA THR A 210 -0.23 2.39 -13.14
C THR A 210 -1.76 2.34 -13.15
N PRO A 211 -2.42 1.93 -14.24
CA PRO A 211 -3.86 1.69 -14.23
C PRO A 211 -4.34 0.76 -13.12
N VAL A 212 -3.46 -0.10 -12.58
CA VAL A 212 -3.73 -1.01 -11.46
C VAL A 212 -4.27 -0.25 -10.23
N GLY A 213 -3.63 0.86 -9.87
CA GLY A 213 -4.08 1.71 -8.76
C GLY A 213 -4.98 2.84 -9.24
N LEU A 214 -4.61 3.51 -10.34
CA LEU A 214 -5.29 4.75 -10.78
C LEU A 214 -6.76 4.53 -11.14
N LEU A 215 -7.15 3.40 -11.76
CA LEU A 215 -8.54 3.18 -12.13
C LEU A 215 -9.46 2.99 -10.91
N PRO A 216 -9.18 2.10 -9.95
CA PRO A 216 -10.00 2.00 -8.74
C PRO A 216 -10.06 3.31 -7.94
N ILE A 217 -8.96 4.07 -7.87
CA ILE A 217 -8.88 5.37 -7.19
C ILE A 217 -9.79 6.40 -7.88
N ALA A 218 -9.76 6.48 -9.22
CA ALA A 218 -10.65 7.36 -9.99
C ALA A 218 -12.13 6.95 -9.85
N VAL A 219 -12.42 5.65 -9.80
CA VAL A 219 -13.79 5.12 -9.56
C VAL A 219 -14.28 5.52 -8.16
N ALA A 220 -13.43 5.51 -7.15
CA ALA A 220 -13.75 6.00 -5.82
C ALA A 220 -14.02 7.52 -5.77
N GLY A 221 -13.61 8.25 -6.80
CA GLY A 221 -13.91 9.68 -6.97
C GLY A 221 -12.76 10.62 -6.62
N PHE A 222 -11.57 10.11 -6.42
CA PHE A 222 -10.37 10.92 -6.11
C PHE A 222 -9.67 11.40 -7.39
N ASP A 223 -9.00 12.54 -7.26
CA ASP A 223 -8.27 13.19 -8.35
C ASP A 223 -6.93 12.48 -8.63
N ILE A 224 -6.95 11.59 -9.63
CA ILE A 224 -5.73 10.87 -10.04
C ILE A 224 -4.67 11.78 -10.66
N ARG A 225 -5.06 12.95 -11.19
CA ARG A 225 -4.12 13.94 -11.73
C ARG A 225 -3.32 14.61 -10.64
N ALA A 226 -3.99 15.01 -9.56
CA ALA A 226 -3.34 15.57 -8.38
C ALA A 226 -2.43 14.51 -7.70
N LEU A 227 -2.86 13.24 -7.65
CA LEU A 227 -2.04 12.13 -7.14
C LEU A 227 -0.75 11.96 -7.97
N VAL A 228 -0.87 11.87 -9.29
CA VAL A 228 0.27 11.74 -10.20
C VAL A 228 1.17 12.98 -10.13
N ALA A 229 0.59 14.18 -10.09
CA ALA A 229 1.37 15.43 -9.96
C ALA A 229 2.23 15.44 -8.69
N GLY A 230 1.70 14.97 -7.56
CA GLY A 230 2.46 14.81 -6.32
C GLY A 230 3.63 13.83 -6.46
N ALA A 231 3.42 12.72 -7.14
CA ALA A 231 4.48 11.75 -7.43
C ALA A 231 5.56 12.33 -8.37
N VAL A 232 5.17 13.12 -9.38
CA VAL A 232 6.10 13.84 -10.27
C VAL A 232 6.95 14.82 -9.49
N GLU A 233 6.36 15.58 -8.56
CA GLU A 233 7.11 16.50 -7.71
C GLU A 233 8.19 15.78 -6.89
N MET A 234 7.88 14.58 -6.37
CA MET A 234 8.85 13.78 -5.63
C MET A 234 9.90 13.14 -6.54
N GLU A 235 9.51 12.69 -7.75
CA GLU A 235 10.42 12.14 -8.76
C GLU A 235 11.47 13.17 -9.19
N GLN A 236 11.04 14.43 -9.40
CA GLN A 236 11.89 15.51 -9.92
C GLN A 236 12.57 16.33 -8.82
N GLY A 237 12.21 16.10 -7.56
CA GLY A 237 12.80 16.76 -6.40
C GLY A 237 14.25 16.34 -6.14
N ASP A 238 14.86 16.95 -5.13
CA ASP A 238 16.09 16.40 -4.58
C ASP A 238 15.79 15.11 -3.81
N ASP A 239 16.76 14.22 -3.76
CA ASP A 239 16.58 12.91 -3.10
C ASP A 239 17.05 12.92 -1.63
N GLU A 240 17.26 14.07 -1.02
CA GLU A 240 17.80 14.14 0.34
C GLU A 240 16.92 13.43 1.36
N GLN A 241 15.59 13.58 1.25
CA GLN A 241 14.65 12.89 2.15
C GLN A 241 14.65 11.36 1.94
N VAL A 242 14.74 10.93 0.68
CA VAL A 242 14.85 9.50 0.30
C VAL A 242 16.15 8.89 0.86
N LEU A 243 17.26 9.60 0.68
CA LEU A 243 18.56 9.15 1.19
C LEU A 243 18.60 9.16 2.72
N GLU A 244 18.08 10.20 3.37
CA GLU A 244 18.03 10.30 4.83
C GLU A 244 17.27 9.11 5.45
N TYR A 245 16.11 8.77 4.89
CA TYR A 245 15.33 7.63 5.36
C TYR A 245 16.08 6.30 5.12
N ALA A 246 16.59 6.07 3.91
CA ALA A 246 17.31 4.84 3.59
C ALA A 246 18.58 4.66 4.41
N ILE A 247 19.36 5.72 4.62
CA ILE A 247 20.58 5.73 5.42
C ILE A 247 20.25 5.39 6.88
N THR A 248 19.28 6.09 7.47
CA THR A 248 18.92 5.91 8.88
C THR A 248 18.45 4.48 9.16
N ARG A 249 17.57 3.93 8.31
CA ARG A 249 17.11 2.53 8.41
C ARG A 249 18.29 1.54 8.37
N ASN A 250 19.20 1.71 7.40
CA ASN A 250 20.35 0.82 7.26
C ASN A 250 21.37 0.98 8.40
N ALA A 251 21.55 2.18 8.97
CA ALA A 251 22.38 2.40 10.14
C ALA A 251 21.81 1.67 11.36
N LEU A 252 20.50 1.81 11.61
CA LEU A 252 19.79 1.12 12.67
C LEU A 252 19.84 -0.40 12.49
N TYR A 253 19.67 -0.90 11.27
CA TYR A 253 19.80 -2.33 10.97
C TYR A 253 21.18 -2.89 11.33
N GLN A 254 22.26 -2.14 11.02
CA GLN A 254 23.62 -2.51 11.38
C GLN A 254 23.87 -2.43 12.89
N ASP A 255 23.10 -1.60 13.63
CA ASP A 255 23.09 -1.53 15.09
C ASP A 255 22.20 -2.59 15.77
N GLY A 256 21.70 -3.56 14.98
CA GLY A 256 20.94 -4.69 15.49
C GLY A 256 19.44 -4.45 15.58
N LYS A 257 18.93 -3.30 15.13
CA LYS A 257 17.49 -3.05 15.02
C LYS A 257 16.93 -3.79 13.79
N LYS A 258 16.20 -4.85 14.03
CA LYS A 258 15.74 -5.78 12.97
C LYS A 258 14.27 -5.61 12.61
N ILE A 259 13.53 -4.80 13.36
CA ILE A 259 12.10 -4.57 13.18
C ILE A 259 11.89 -3.06 13.05
N GLU A 260 11.23 -2.65 11.98
CA GLU A 260 10.73 -1.28 11.80
C GLU A 260 9.22 -1.29 12.01
N ILE A 261 8.76 -0.44 12.91
CA ILE A 261 7.34 -0.24 13.18
C ILE A 261 6.91 1.08 12.53
N LEU A 262 6.12 1.01 11.46
CA LEU A 262 5.46 2.18 10.90
C LEU A 262 4.26 2.52 11.77
N ALA A 263 4.36 3.63 12.50
CA ALA A 263 3.35 4.09 13.44
C ALA A 263 2.60 5.30 12.88
N ASN A 264 1.30 5.37 13.08
CA ASN A 264 0.51 6.54 12.74
C ASN A 264 -0.46 6.90 13.88
N PHE A 265 -0.84 8.19 13.95
CA PHE A 265 -1.88 8.72 14.84
C PHE A 265 -3.13 9.15 14.05
N THR A 266 -3.22 8.72 12.78
CA THR A 266 -4.30 9.04 11.86
C THR A 266 -4.84 7.75 11.26
N PRO A 267 -5.97 7.22 11.74
CA PRO A 267 -6.46 5.89 11.37
C PRO A 267 -6.65 5.65 9.87
N ARG A 268 -6.83 6.71 9.08
CA ARG A 268 -6.88 6.63 7.60
C ARG A 268 -5.59 6.05 6.97
N LEU A 269 -4.47 6.04 7.69
CA LEU A 269 -3.18 5.56 7.20
C LEU A 269 -2.95 4.05 7.41
N HIS A 270 -3.91 3.34 8.01
CA HIS A 270 -3.81 1.89 8.26
C HIS A 270 -3.42 1.11 6.99
N PHE A 271 -4.19 1.26 5.91
CA PHE A 271 -3.89 0.53 4.66
C PHE A 271 -2.66 1.05 3.91
N LEU A 272 -2.23 2.28 4.17
CA LEU A 272 -0.94 2.75 3.69
C LEU A 272 0.21 1.97 4.36
N ALA A 273 0.10 1.69 5.65
CA ALA A 273 1.05 0.84 6.36
C ALA A 273 1.01 -0.62 5.86
N GLU A 274 -0.17 -1.16 5.50
CA GLU A 274 -0.29 -2.50 4.89
C GLU A 274 0.40 -2.56 3.52
N TRP A 275 0.23 -1.55 2.67
CA TRP A 275 0.95 -1.44 1.39
C TRP A 275 2.46 -1.31 1.61
N TRP A 276 2.88 -0.48 2.57
CA TRP A 276 4.28 -0.29 2.93
C TRP A 276 4.93 -1.60 3.43
N LYS A 277 4.21 -2.40 4.20
CA LYS A 277 4.68 -3.74 4.63
C LYS A 277 4.95 -4.66 3.44
N GLN A 278 4.08 -4.66 2.44
CA GLN A 278 4.33 -5.43 1.22
C GLN A 278 5.54 -4.87 0.46
N LEU A 279 5.61 -3.55 0.30
CA LEU A 279 6.70 -2.89 -0.42
C LEU A 279 8.06 -3.29 0.16
N TYR A 280 8.25 -3.11 1.45
CA TYR A 280 9.54 -3.41 2.11
C TYR A 280 9.75 -4.89 2.36
N GLY A 281 8.74 -5.64 2.79
CA GLY A 281 8.85 -7.06 3.08
C GLY A 281 9.28 -7.88 1.88
N GLU A 282 8.64 -7.67 0.72
CA GLU A 282 9.01 -8.35 -0.52
C GLU A 282 10.32 -7.83 -1.14
N SER A 283 10.67 -6.57 -0.92
CA SER A 283 11.87 -5.98 -1.53
C SER A 283 13.14 -6.28 -0.76
N GLU A 284 13.11 -6.26 0.57
CA GLU A 284 14.30 -6.40 1.42
C GLU A 284 14.46 -7.80 2.03
N GLY A 285 13.37 -8.54 2.26
CA GLY A 285 13.38 -9.85 2.92
C GLY A 285 13.98 -10.97 2.06
N LYS A 286 15.28 -10.92 1.81
CA LYS A 286 16.02 -11.85 0.92
C LYS A 286 17.38 -12.21 1.49
N ASP A 287 17.92 -13.36 1.06
CA ASP A 287 19.26 -13.80 1.46
C ASP A 287 19.47 -13.82 2.99
N HIS A 288 18.41 -14.12 3.77
CA HIS A 288 18.39 -14.08 5.23
C HIS A 288 18.71 -12.68 5.82
N LYS A 289 18.44 -11.63 5.05
CA LYS A 289 18.58 -10.22 5.43
C LYS A 289 17.22 -9.52 5.39
N GLY A 290 17.22 -8.27 5.80
CA GLY A 290 16.09 -7.36 5.74
C GLY A 290 15.59 -6.91 7.11
N ILE A 291 14.94 -5.76 7.12
CA ILE A 291 14.25 -5.21 8.28
C ILE A 291 12.81 -5.71 8.23
N PHE A 292 12.33 -6.34 9.30
CA PHE A 292 10.95 -6.83 9.36
C PHE A 292 9.98 -5.64 9.46
N PRO A 293 9.08 -5.44 8.48
CA PRO A 293 8.16 -4.32 8.50
C PRO A 293 6.92 -4.67 9.34
N ALA A 294 6.70 -3.93 10.41
CA ALA A 294 5.51 -3.99 11.24
C ALA A 294 4.76 -2.66 11.21
N SER A 295 3.53 -2.62 11.71
CA SER A 295 2.78 -1.37 11.86
C SER A 295 1.91 -1.36 13.10
N VAL A 296 1.61 -0.15 13.60
CA VAL A 296 0.69 0.10 14.70
C VAL A 296 -0.15 1.35 14.43
N ASP A 297 -1.37 1.35 14.92
CA ASP A 297 -2.30 2.49 14.86
C ASP A 297 -2.44 3.09 16.26
N PHE A 298 -1.77 4.20 16.52
CA PHE A 298 -1.87 4.92 17.79
C PHE A 298 -3.08 5.87 17.79
N THR A 299 -3.74 6.16 18.91
CA THR A 299 -3.39 5.74 20.31
C THR A 299 -3.85 4.32 20.69
N THR A 300 -4.69 3.66 19.86
CA THR A 300 -5.28 2.38 20.25
C THR A 300 -4.21 1.33 20.58
N ASP A 301 -3.15 1.22 19.80
CA ASP A 301 -2.08 0.25 20.02
C ASP A 301 -1.10 0.63 21.14
N LEU A 302 -1.20 1.81 21.71
CA LEU A 302 -0.52 2.09 22.99
C LEU A 302 -1.09 1.24 24.12
N HIS A 303 -2.36 0.83 24.00
CA HIS A 303 -3.05 -0.06 24.94
C HIS A 303 -2.90 -1.56 24.61
N SER A 304 -2.11 -1.90 23.59
CA SER A 304 -1.80 -3.28 23.20
C SER A 304 -0.30 -3.50 23.04
N MET A 305 0.34 -2.82 22.10
CA MET A 305 1.75 -2.96 21.76
C MET A 305 2.66 -1.99 22.54
N GLY A 306 2.10 -0.95 23.20
CA GLY A 306 2.86 0.08 23.87
C GLY A 306 3.84 -0.48 24.93
N GLN A 307 3.43 -1.48 25.72
CA GLN A 307 4.30 -2.14 26.68
C GLN A 307 5.50 -2.83 26.00
N MET A 308 5.27 -3.56 24.91
CA MET A 308 6.33 -4.25 24.18
C MET A 308 7.31 -3.27 23.54
N ILE A 309 6.81 -2.17 22.99
CA ILE A 309 7.66 -1.13 22.40
C ILE A 309 8.46 -0.43 23.49
N GLN A 310 7.81 0.02 24.58
CA GLN A 310 8.44 0.80 25.64
C GLN A 310 9.47 0.01 26.47
N ASP A 311 9.21 -1.27 26.76
CA ASP A 311 9.96 -2.03 27.75
C ASP A 311 10.37 -3.45 27.30
N GLY A 312 10.08 -3.81 26.04
CA GLY A 312 10.48 -5.07 25.43
C GLY A 312 11.94 -5.09 24.97
N GLU A 313 12.29 -6.07 24.15
CA GLU A 313 13.62 -6.22 23.57
C GLU A 313 13.98 -5.07 22.62
N ARG A 314 15.21 -4.56 22.71
CA ARG A 314 15.68 -3.38 21.92
C ARG A 314 16.08 -3.72 20.49
N THR A 315 15.32 -4.58 19.82
CA THR A 315 15.54 -5.00 18.42
C THR A 315 14.74 -4.19 17.40
N LEU A 316 13.91 -3.26 17.87
CA LEU A 316 12.99 -2.49 17.04
C LEU A 316 13.32 -0.98 17.02
N PHE A 317 12.79 -0.28 16.03
CA PHE A 317 12.72 1.17 15.94
C PHE A 317 11.40 1.59 15.32
N GLU A 318 11.01 2.84 15.45
CA GLU A 318 9.76 3.39 14.92
C GLU A 318 10.02 4.39 13.80
N THR A 319 9.11 4.38 12.82
CA THR A 319 8.94 5.45 11.83
C THR A 319 7.52 5.99 11.96
N VAL A 320 7.37 7.20 12.47
CA VAL A 320 6.07 7.83 12.73
C VAL A 320 5.64 8.64 11.51
N LEU A 321 4.46 8.34 10.95
CA LEU A 321 3.80 9.18 9.96
C LEU A 321 3.01 10.28 10.69
N SER A 322 3.48 11.50 10.62
CA SER A 322 2.87 12.67 11.28
C SER A 322 2.18 13.55 10.26
N VAL A 323 0.86 13.60 10.28
CA VAL A 323 0.04 14.45 9.40
C VAL A 323 -0.05 15.85 10.01
N GLY A 324 0.25 16.89 9.26
CA GLY A 324 0.22 18.29 9.70
C GLY A 324 -1.20 18.81 9.91
N ASP A 325 -1.83 19.23 8.83
CA ASP A 325 -3.16 19.84 8.87
C ASP A 325 -4.25 18.79 8.72
N GLN A 326 -5.29 18.87 9.56
CA GLN A 326 -6.49 18.05 9.46
C GLN A 326 -7.56 18.79 8.62
N GLU A 327 -8.42 18.02 7.96
CA GLU A 327 -9.51 18.55 7.14
C GLU A 327 -10.62 19.21 8.00
N HIS A 328 -10.84 18.70 9.20
CA HIS A 328 -11.92 19.10 10.09
C HIS A 328 -11.40 19.47 11.47
N GLU A 329 -12.11 20.38 12.13
CA GLU A 329 -11.83 20.77 13.50
C GLU A 329 -12.98 20.33 14.42
N VAL A 330 -12.63 19.71 15.54
CA VAL A 330 -13.56 19.33 16.61
C VAL A 330 -13.04 19.90 17.93
N ILE A 331 -13.81 20.81 18.52
CA ILE A 331 -13.44 21.47 19.78
C ILE A 331 -13.97 20.67 20.96
N ILE A 332 -13.13 20.46 21.96
CA ILE A 332 -13.48 19.78 23.21
C ILE A 332 -14.33 20.72 24.06
N PRO A 333 -15.58 20.35 24.42
CA PRO A 333 -16.44 21.21 25.22
C PRO A 333 -15.95 21.29 26.67
N ARG A 334 -16.36 22.33 27.37
CA ARG A 334 -16.23 22.42 28.83
C ARG A 334 -17.40 21.70 29.49
N ASP A 335 -17.15 20.87 30.47
CA ASP A 335 -18.18 20.30 31.35
C ASP A 335 -18.29 21.09 32.65
N GLU A 336 -19.51 21.33 33.15
CA GLU A 336 -19.72 22.13 34.35
C GLU A 336 -19.26 21.43 35.63
N GLU A 337 -19.41 20.08 35.68
CA GLU A 337 -19.09 19.29 36.86
C GLU A 337 -17.64 18.78 36.87
N ASP A 338 -17.01 18.69 35.67
CA ASP A 338 -15.62 18.21 35.46
C ASP A 338 -15.35 16.83 36.13
N LEU A 339 -16.34 15.93 36.09
CA LEU A 339 -16.23 14.61 36.75
C LEU A 339 -15.14 13.72 36.11
N ASP A 340 -14.85 13.93 34.84
CA ASP A 340 -13.82 13.26 34.08
C ASP A 340 -12.43 13.94 34.23
N GLY A 341 -12.39 15.13 34.83
CA GLY A 341 -11.15 15.90 35.02
C GLY A 341 -10.55 16.46 33.74
N LEU A 342 -11.33 16.59 32.66
CA LEU A 342 -10.80 16.97 31.34
C LEU A 342 -10.92 18.49 31.02
N ASN A 343 -11.42 19.30 31.93
CA ASN A 343 -11.56 20.76 31.69
C ASN A 343 -10.24 21.48 31.41
N TYR A 344 -9.09 20.90 31.74
CA TYR A 344 -7.78 21.48 31.41
C TYR A 344 -7.49 21.49 29.90
N ILE A 345 -8.18 20.66 29.10
CA ILE A 345 -8.10 20.64 27.63
C ILE A 345 -9.34 21.25 26.95
N ALA A 346 -10.34 21.70 27.73
CA ALA A 346 -11.51 22.35 27.16
C ALA A 346 -11.15 23.59 26.32
N GLY A 347 -11.79 23.73 25.16
CA GLY A 347 -11.49 24.76 24.17
C GLY A 347 -10.31 24.45 23.25
N LYS A 348 -9.61 23.34 23.45
CA LYS A 348 -8.62 22.81 22.49
C LYS A 348 -9.33 21.98 21.43
N ASN A 349 -8.78 21.92 20.23
CA ASN A 349 -9.24 20.93 19.25
C ASN A 349 -8.68 19.52 19.57
N VAL A 350 -9.39 18.50 19.12
CA VAL A 350 -9.00 17.09 19.35
C VAL A 350 -7.63 16.78 18.73
N ASP A 351 -7.31 17.36 17.56
CA ASP A 351 -6.01 17.16 16.90
C ASP A 351 -4.86 17.70 17.74
N TYR A 352 -5.03 18.82 18.45
CA TYR A 352 -4.01 19.29 19.39
C TYR A 352 -3.67 18.24 20.44
N VAL A 353 -4.69 17.57 21.00
CA VAL A 353 -4.47 16.50 21.99
C VAL A 353 -3.79 15.30 21.36
N ASN A 354 -4.20 14.92 20.15
CA ASN A 354 -3.59 13.86 19.37
C ASN A 354 -2.10 14.13 19.08
N LYS A 355 -1.76 15.38 18.71
CA LYS A 355 -0.36 15.80 18.53
C LYS A 355 0.45 15.77 19.82
N MET A 356 -0.16 16.09 20.96
CA MET A 356 0.51 15.94 22.28
C MET A 356 0.70 14.48 22.63
N ALA A 357 -0.24 13.58 22.29
CA ALA A 357 -0.07 12.14 22.44
C ALA A 357 1.07 11.62 21.56
N GLU A 358 1.15 12.03 20.29
CA GLU A 358 2.26 11.70 19.37
C GLU A 358 3.61 12.12 19.96
N LEU A 359 3.71 13.37 20.40
CA LEU A 359 4.93 13.91 20.99
C LEU A 359 5.32 13.19 22.30
N GLY A 360 4.35 12.99 23.20
CA GLY A 360 4.57 12.32 24.49
C GLY A 360 5.01 10.87 24.31
N THR A 361 4.37 10.14 23.41
CA THR A 361 4.75 8.76 23.04
C THR A 361 6.18 8.71 22.51
N ARG A 362 6.51 9.57 21.56
CA ARG A 362 7.85 9.64 20.97
C ARG A 362 8.93 9.91 22.04
N LEU A 363 8.70 10.88 22.92
CA LEU A 363 9.66 11.18 23.99
C LEU A 363 9.86 9.99 24.92
N ALA A 364 8.78 9.34 25.34
CA ALA A 364 8.84 8.15 26.18
C ALA A 364 9.60 6.99 25.53
N HIS A 365 9.31 6.70 24.26
CA HIS A 365 9.96 5.63 23.51
C HIS A 365 11.45 5.91 23.30
N VAL A 366 11.82 7.14 22.94
CA VAL A 366 13.23 7.55 22.79
C VAL A 366 13.98 7.45 24.12
N ASP A 367 13.42 7.95 25.21
CA ASP A 367 13.99 7.83 26.56
C ASP A 367 14.14 6.36 26.96
N GLY A 368 13.24 5.49 26.51
CA GLY A 368 13.29 4.04 26.67
C GLY A 368 14.31 3.34 25.77
N GLY A 369 15.01 4.05 24.88
CA GLY A 369 16.02 3.50 23.97
C GLY A 369 15.44 2.91 22.69
N VAL A 370 14.24 3.35 22.26
CA VAL A 370 13.62 3.02 20.98
C VAL A 370 13.85 4.17 20.01
N PRO A 371 14.73 4.01 18.98
CA PRO A 371 14.98 5.04 17.99
C PRO A 371 13.71 5.39 17.23
N ASN A 372 13.52 6.67 16.90
CA ASN A 372 12.29 7.18 16.33
C ASN A 372 12.57 8.12 15.14
N LEU A 373 12.19 7.70 13.92
CA LEU A 373 12.13 8.58 12.76
C LEU A 373 10.74 9.21 12.65
N ILE A 374 10.65 10.36 12.02
CA ILE A 374 9.38 11.00 11.72
C ILE A 374 9.35 11.32 10.24
N ILE A 375 8.25 10.98 9.58
CA ILE A 375 7.92 11.43 8.23
C ILE A 375 6.73 12.37 8.37
N THR A 376 6.95 13.66 8.11
CA THR A 376 5.88 14.65 8.17
C THR A 376 5.17 14.74 6.82
N ILE A 377 3.86 14.71 6.85
CA ILE A 377 2.96 14.85 5.70
C ILE A 377 2.16 16.13 5.92
N PRO A 378 2.25 17.15 5.04
CA PRO A 378 1.58 18.43 5.31
C PRO A 378 0.07 18.31 5.54
N ALA A 379 -0.63 17.52 4.72
CA ALA A 379 -2.05 17.18 4.85
C ALA A 379 -2.34 15.89 4.07
N LEU A 380 -3.45 15.20 4.35
CA LEU A 380 -3.89 14.06 3.55
C LEU A 380 -4.69 14.56 2.34
N THR A 381 -3.98 14.79 1.25
CA THR A 381 -4.54 15.11 -0.07
C THR A 381 -3.95 14.18 -1.11
N GLU A 382 -4.58 14.07 -2.27
CA GLU A 382 -4.08 13.25 -3.38
C GLU A 382 -2.63 13.58 -3.72
N ARG A 383 -2.29 14.89 -3.76
CA ARG A 383 -0.92 15.34 -4.05
C ARG A 383 0.10 14.80 -3.04
N PHE A 384 -0.16 14.93 -1.74
CA PHE A 384 0.81 14.48 -0.73
C PHE A 384 0.84 12.97 -0.56
N VAL A 385 -0.28 12.28 -0.80
CA VAL A 385 -0.30 10.81 -0.87
C VAL A 385 0.50 10.33 -2.08
N GLY A 386 0.41 11.02 -3.22
CA GLY A 386 1.24 10.74 -4.40
C GLY A 386 2.75 10.92 -4.12
N GLN A 387 3.13 12.02 -3.44
CA GLN A 387 4.51 12.21 -2.97
C GLN A 387 4.98 11.05 -2.08
N LEU A 388 4.14 10.64 -1.12
CA LEU A 388 4.47 9.61 -0.14
C LEU A 388 4.66 8.23 -0.78
N ILE A 389 3.83 7.88 -1.76
CA ILE A 389 3.96 6.63 -2.51
C ILE A 389 5.31 6.59 -3.23
N TYR A 390 5.61 7.59 -4.04
CA TYR A 390 6.87 7.60 -4.80
C TYR A 390 8.09 7.69 -3.89
N PHE A 391 8.00 8.47 -2.80
CA PHE A 391 9.03 8.53 -1.77
C PHE A 391 9.38 7.13 -1.23
N PHE A 392 8.38 6.36 -0.80
CA PHE A 392 8.63 5.02 -0.26
C PHE A 392 9.14 4.04 -1.33
N GLU A 393 8.61 4.11 -2.55
CA GLU A 393 9.10 3.27 -3.66
C GLU A 393 10.59 3.53 -3.94
N LYS A 394 11.01 4.80 -4.05
CA LYS A 394 12.40 5.16 -4.31
C LYS A 394 13.31 4.81 -3.14
N ALA A 395 12.89 5.13 -1.92
CA ALA A 395 13.64 4.81 -0.70
C ALA A 395 13.80 3.29 -0.52
N CYS A 396 12.78 2.51 -0.84
CA CYS A 396 12.85 1.05 -0.81
C CYS A 396 13.86 0.49 -1.82
N GLY A 397 13.88 1.00 -3.05
CA GLY A 397 14.87 0.61 -4.06
C GLY A 397 16.32 0.91 -3.62
N VAL A 398 16.55 2.11 -3.10
CA VAL A 398 17.87 2.52 -2.57
C VAL A 398 18.27 1.64 -1.37
N SER A 399 17.38 1.46 -0.40
CA SER A 399 17.63 0.67 0.81
C SER A 399 17.92 -0.80 0.49
N GLY A 400 17.18 -1.42 -0.44
CA GLY A 400 17.44 -2.79 -0.88
C GLY A 400 18.81 -2.97 -1.52
N TYR A 401 19.26 -2.01 -2.35
CA TYR A 401 20.62 -2.05 -2.87
C TYR A 401 21.69 -1.81 -1.81
N MET A 402 21.44 -0.96 -0.81
CA MET A 402 22.33 -0.82 0.37
C MET A 402 22.47 -2.12 1.16
N LEU A 403 21.40 -2.92 1.28
CA LEU A 403 21.42 -4.27 1.87
C LEU A 403 22.11 -5.30 0.98
N GLY A 404 22.37 -4.98 -0.28
CA GLY A 404 23.01 -5.87 -1.27
C GLY A 404 22.09 -6.96 -1.80
N VAL A 405 20.77 -6.75 -1.78
CA VAL A 405 19.77 -7.68 -2.33
C VAL A 405 19.19 -7.18 -3.66
N ASN A 406 18.45 -8.03 -4.38
CA ASN A 406 17.62 -7.58 -5.50
C ASN A 406 16.29 -7.03 -4.96
N PRO A 407 15.99 -5.71 -5.08
CA PRO A 407 14.76 -5.16 -4.50
C PRO A 407 13.49 -5.51 -5.28
N PHE A 408 13.58 -6.07 -6.48
CA PHE A 408 12.47 -6.09 -7.44
C PHE A 408 11.94 -7.48 -7.77
N ASP A 409 12.55 -8.56 -7.30
CA ASP A 409 12.03 -9.92 -7.37
C ASP A 409 11.40 -10.36 -6.04
N GLN A 410 10.79 -11.55 -5.99
CA GLN A 410 10.20 -12.16 -4.80
C GLN A 410 10.22 -13.68 -4.86
N PRO A 411 11.40 -14.34 -4.88
CA PRO A 411 11.49 -15.79 -5.06
C PRO A 411 10.86 -16.59 -3.90
N GLY A 412 10.80 -16.02 -2.70
CA GLY A 412 10.30 -16.68 -1.49
C GLY A 412 8.82 -17.08 -1.55
N VAL A 413 8.00 -16.38 -2.34
CA VAL A 413 6.56 -16.66 -2.43
C VAL A 413 6.21 -17.81 -3.38
N GLU A 414 7.14 -18.37 -4.11
CA GLU A 414 6.86 -19.44 -5.07
C GLU A 414 6.65 -20.82 -4.40
N ALA A 415 7.24 -21.03 -3.24
CA ALA A 415 7.17 -22.33 -2.55
C ALA A 415 5.74 -22.66 -2.09
N TYR A 416 5.02 -21.73 -1.45
CA TYR A 416 3.65 -22.00 -1.00
C TYR A 416 2.68 -22.20 -2.15
N LYS A 417 2.85 -21.50 -3.27
CA LYS A 417 2.01 -21.67 -4.47
C LYS A 417 2.15 -23.09 -5.05
N LYS A 418 3.39 -23.58 -5.16
CA LYS A 418 3.64 -24.95 -5.60
C LYS A 418 2.98 -25.98 -4.69
N ASN A 419 3.07 -25.78 -3.37
CA ASN A 419 2.44 -26.67 -2.40
C ASN A 419 0.90 -26.61 -2.51
N MET A 420 0.32 -25.41 -2.63
CA MET A 420 -1.12 -25.23 -2.82
C MET A 420 -1.63 -25.92 -4.09
N PHE A 421 -0.93 -25.76 -5.23
CA PHE A 421 -1.29 -26.43 -6.47
C PHE A 421 -1.21 -27.96 -6.36
N ALA A 422 -0.20 -28.47 -5.66
CA ALA A 422 -0.07 -29.90 -5.41
C ALA A 422 -1.19 -30.44 -4.50
N LEU A 423 -1.57 -29.71 -3.44
CA LEU A 423 -2.67 -30.06 -2.54
C LEU A 423 -4.04 -30.00 -3.22
N LEU A 424 -4.23 -29.08 -4.15
CA LEU A 424 -5.44 -28.96 -4.97
C LEU A 424 -5.46 -29.94 -6.17
N GLU A 425 -4.45 -30.81 -6.30
CA GLU A 425 -4.34 -31.81 -7.37
C GLU A 425 -4.39 -31.16 -8.78
N LYS A 426 -3.80 -29.98 -8.91
CA LYS A 426 -3.78 -29.23 -10.17
C LYS A 426 -3.13 -30.08 -11.27
N PRO A 427 -3.74 -30.19 -12.48
CA PRO A 427 -3.14 -30.90 -13.60
C PRO A 427 -1.71 -30.41 -13.90
N GLY A 428 -0.79 -31.34 -14.13
CA GLY A 428 0.65 -31.06 -14.31
C GLY A 428 1.46 -30.99 -12.99
N HIS A 429 0.85 -31.28 -11.84
CA HIS A 429 1.52 -31.32 -10.54
C HIS A 429 1.46 -32.68 -9.83
N GLU A 430 1.21 -33.77 -10.56
CA GLU A 430 0.93 -35.11 -10.05
C GLU A 430 2.05 -35.66 -9.14
N GLN A 431 3.33 -35.44 -9.53
CA GLN A 431 4.48 -35.86 -8.74
C GLN A 431 4.56 -35.09 -7.41
N ALA A 432 4.37 -33.77 -7.44
CA ALA A 432 4.38 -32.92 -6.23
C ALA A 432 3.20 -33.28 -5.30
N THR A 433 2.03 -33.59 -5.86
CA THR A 433 0.85 -34.08 -5.13
C THR A 433 1.16 -35.38 -4.37
N ALA A 434 1.80 -36.37 -5.04
CA ALA A 434 2.15 -37.62 -4.39
C ALA A 434 3.17 -37.42 -3.25
N GLN A 435 4.17 -36.56 -3.45
CA GLN A 435 5.17 -36.23 -2.43
C GLN A 435 4.56 -35.55 -1.21
N ILE A 436 3.69 -34.53 -1.40
CA ILE A 436 3.04 -33.82 -0.29
C ILE A 436 2.07 -34.75 0.48
N LYS A 437 1.28 -35.55 -0.22
CA LYS A 437 0.39 -36.54 0.43
C LYS A 437 1.17 -37.56 1.26
N ALA A 438 2.36 -37.99 0.81
CA ALA A 438 3.22 -38.88 1.60
C ALA A 438 3.73 -38.19 2.88
N ARG A 439 4.14 -36.91 2.81
CA ARG A 439 4.58 -36.12 3.98
C ARG A 439 3.48 -35.91 5.03
N LEU A 440 2.23 -35.77 4.61
CA LEU A 440 1.08 -35.56 5.51
C LEU A 440 0.60 -36.83 6.22
N LYS A 441 1.04 -38.02 5.76
CA LYS A 441 0.70 -39.30 6.37
C LYS A 441 1.67 -39.71 7.49
N ASN A 442 2.84 -39.07 7.56
CA ASN A 442 3.87 -39.25 8.59
C ASN A 442 3.75 -38.17 9.66
#